data_016c0f7f55c4565456336817f126c5fd
#
_entry.id   016c0f7f55c4565456336817f126c5fd
#
_cell.length_a   1.000
_cell.length_b   1.000
_cell.length_c   1.000
_cell.angle_alpha   90.00
_cell.angle_beta   90.00
_cell.angle_gamma   90.00
#
_symmetry.space_group_name_H-M   'P 1'
#
loop_
_entity.id
_entity.type
_entity.pdbx_description
1 polymer ?
#
loop_
_entity_poly.entity_id
_entity_poly.type
_entity_poly.pdbx_seq_one_letter_code
_entity_poly.pdbx_strand_id
1 'polypeptide(L)'
;MSRFLRIRAGTAGAVVLLGFLLAERASAQQRIDAPRVDGHTTPLLVYSAENGPAGCAPLAVISHGAGGSENGYRYLAEAMARMGYTTIVMGHRESGLEALRADMRQYGLMAGVRALVADPTAEADRLLDVGAALRWDASQCKPPFRVLLGHSMGAETVMLEAGAKNIIGVTAPPAGQNRFDAYVALSPEGPGVVFPDDAWGGIHKPMLILTGTRDQSLKGGPEARQIPWHDLPGSKGQCQWMGVIDGATHMNFAGNGVGKERVEPIVTTTIKDFLNSWDNGACALPQPTRGISLQGK
;
A
#
# COMPACT_ATOMS: atom_id res chain seq x y z
N MET A 1 -91.08 11.94 2.56
CA MET A 1 -90.06 11.54 1.53
C MET A 1 -88.69 11.99 1.99
N SER A 2 -87.95 11.11 2.57
CA SER A 2 -86.67 11.38 3.22
C SER A 2 -85.53 10.68 2.43
N ARG A 3 -84.57 11.44 1.89
CA ARG A 3 -83.38 10.93 1.17
C ARG A 3 -82.25 10.73 2.13
N PHE A 4 -81.80 9.51 2.35
CA PHE A 4 -80.62 9.16 3.09
C PHE A 4 -79.39 9.35 2.21
N LEU A 5 -78.45 10.22 2.67
CA LEU A 5 -77.14 10.44 2.09
C LEU A 5 -76.15 9.44 2.70
N ARG A 6 -75.55 8.53 1.88
CA ARG A 6 -74.49 7.62 2.32
C ARG A 6 -73.14 8.25 2.11
N ILE A 7 -72.44 8.49 3.23
CA ILE A 7 -71.06 8.89 3.22
C ILE A 7 -70.20 7.65 3.10
N ARG A 8 -69.37 7.54 2.06
CA ARG A 8 -68.31 6.52 1.93
C ARG A 8 -67.08 7.02 2.64
N ALA A 9 -66.62 6.28 3.64
CA ALA A 9 -65.29 6.46 4.28
C ALA A 9 -64.21 5.90 3.36
N GLY A 10 -63.30 6.77 2.90
CA GLY A 10 -62.10 6.37 2.17
C GLY A 10 -61.01 6.04 3.16
N THR A 11 -60.51 4.83 3.14
CA THR A 11 -59.32 4.40 3.88
C THR A 11 -58.07 4.93 3.18
N ALA A 12 -57.39 5.92 3.81
CA ALA A 12 -56.09 6.38 3.39
C ALA A 12 -55.04 5.37 3.89
N GLY A 13 -54.48 4.60 2.97
CA GLY A 13 -53.36 3.73 3.24
C GLY A 13 -52.08 4.56 3.38
N ALA A 14 -51.51 4.61 4.56
CA ALA A 14 -50.17 5.20 4.80
C ALA A 14 -49.11 4.24 4.26
N VAL A 15 -48.43 4.60 3.19
CA VAL A 15 -47.23 3.91 2.71
C VAL A 15 -46.07 4.38 3.57
N VAL A 16 -45.62 3.54 4.51
CA VAL A 16 -44.38 3.75 5.27
C VAL A 16 -43.23 3.34 4.36
N LEU A 17 -42.56 4.30 3.75
CA LEU A 17 -41.26 4.10 3.11
C LEU A 17 -40.21 3.90 4.22
N LEU A 18 -39.84 2.65 4.50
CA LEU A 18 -38.63 2.33 5.25
C LEU A 18 -37.41 2.66 4.35
N GLY A 19 -36.88 3.85 4.50
CA GLY A 19 -35.56 4.22 3.96
C GLY A 19 -34.50 3.44 4.73
N PHE A 20 -33.95 2.39 4.15
CA PHE A 20 -32.70 1.81 4.61
C PHE A 20 -31.58 2.81 4.38
N LEU A 21 -31.25 3.60 5.39
CA LEU A 21 -29.99 4.32 5.48
C LEU A 21 -28.89 3.27 5.61
N LEU A 22 -28.26 2.91 4.49
CA LEU A 22 -26.95 2.27 4.50
C LEU A 22 -25.96 3.30 5.06
N ALA A 23 -25.81 3.33 6.38
CA ALA A 23 -24.71 4.02 7.02
C ALA A 23 -23.44 3.29 6.57
N GLU A 24 -22.68 3.89 5.64
CA GLU A 24 -21.30 3.48 5.39
C GLU A 24 -20.60 3.53 6.75
N ARG A 25 -20.28 2.37 7.31
CA ARG A 25 -19.48 2.28 8.53
C ARG A 25 -18.07 2.72 8.12
N ALA A 26 -17.73 3.96 8.42
CA ALA A 26 -16.34 4.40 8.36
C ALA A 26 -15.51 3.42 9.21
N SER A 27 -14.46 2.86 8.63
CA SER A 27 -13.53 1.99 9.34
C SER A 27 -13.04 2.73 10.60
N ALA A 28 -13.16 2.10 11.76
CA ALA A 28 -12.68 2.70 13.00
C ALA A 28 -11.17 2.92 12.89
N GLN A 29 -10.72 4.15 13.09
CA GLN A 29 -9.32 4.54 13.00
C GLN A 29 -8.77 4.79 14.42
N GLN A 30 -7.56 4.28 14.67
CA GLN A 30 -6.85 4.50 15.92
C GLN A 30 -5.45 5.02 15.62
N ARG A 31 -5.03 6.09 16.30
CA ARG A 31 -3.65 6.58 16.25
C ARG A 31 -2.87 6.01 17.42
N ILE A 32 -1.68 5.50 17.12
CA ILE A 32 -0.76 4.88 18.08
C ILE A 32 0.63 5.46 17.85
N ASP A 33 1.36 5.72 18.93
CA ASP A 33 2.81 5.94 18.89
C ASP A 33 3.50 4.66 19.39
N ALA A 34 3.91 3.81 18.45
CA ALA A 34 4.51 2.52 18.75
C ALA A 34 5.99 2.66 19.11
N PRO A 35 6.49 2.06 20.22
CA PRO A 35 7.89 2.18 20.61
C PRO A 35 8.81 1.43 19.63
N ARG A 36 9.90 2.10 19.22
CA ARG A 36 11.02 1.53 18.47
C ARG A 36 12.08 0.96 19.44
N VAL A 37 12.91 0.06 18.93
CA VAL A 37 13.99 -0.58 19.73
C VAL A 37 15.14 0.39 20.05
N ASP A 38 15.26 1.48 19.31
CA ASP A 38 16.25 2.54 19.49
C ASP A 38 15.80 3.66 20.47
N GLY A 39 14.62 3.49 21.10
CA GLY A 39 14.06 4.44 22.05
C GLY A 39 13.16 5.53 21.44
N HIS A 40 13.04 5.59 20.12
CA HIS A 40 12.12 6.48 19.43
C HIS A 40 10.71 5.88 19.36
N THR A 41 9.79 6.57 18.70
CA THR A 41 8.42 6.08 18.45
C THR A 41 8.04 6.25 16.99
N THR A 42 7.28 5.27 16.47
CA THR A 42 6.69 5.30 15.14
C THR A 42 5.22 5.67 15.24
N PRO A 43 4.77 6.77 14.63
CA PRO A 43 3.33 7.05 14.51
C PRO A 43 2.67 6.00 13.61
N LEU A 44 1.58 5.42 14.09
CA LEU A 44 0.77 4.47 13.33
C LEU A 44 -0.66 5.00 13.24
N LEU A 45 -1.26 4.95 12.05
CA LEU A 45 -2.69 5.08 11.88
C LEU A 45 -3.26 3.72 11.50
N VAL A 46 -4.07 3.16 12.41
CA VAL A 46 -4.60 1.80 12.30
C VAL A 46 -6.06 1.86 11.85
N TYR A 47 -6.39 1.11 10.82
CA TYR A 47 -7.74 0.90 10.31
C TYR A 47 -8.18 -0.52 10.67
N SER A 48 -9.30 -0.65 11.36
CA SER A 48 -9.84 -1.95 11.71
C SER A 48 -10.38 -2.68 10.48
N ALA A 49 -10.17 -3.99 10.44
CA ALA A 49 -10.72 -4.85 9.40
C ALA A 49 -12.26 -4.75 9.36
N GLU A 50 -12.81 -4.52 8.18
CA GLU A 50 -14.25 -4.59 7.95
C GLU A 50 -14.61 -6.04 7.59
N ASN A 51 -15.66 -6.58 8.21
CA ASN A 51 -16.12 -7.95 7.95
C ASN A 51 -15.03 -9.05 8.07
N GLY A 52 -14.01 -8.79 8.89
CA GLY A 52 -12.94 -9.76 9.15
C GLY A 52 -13.46 -11.03 9.81
N PRO A 53 -12.68 -12.15 9.74
CA PRO A 53 -13.03 -13.39 10.41
C PRO A 53 -13.15 -13.17 11.92
N ALA A 54 -13.95 -14.01 12.59
CA ALA A 54 -13.95 -14.06 14.04
C ALA A 54 -12.54 -14.49 14.50
N GLY A 55 -11.78 -13.56 15.07
CA GLY A 55 -10.38 -13.77 15.47
C GLY A 55 -9.44 -12.69 14.92
N CYS A 56 -8.18 -13.02 14.74
CA CYS A 56 -7.19 -12.10 14.14
C CYS A 56 -7.40 -11.98 12.64
N ALA A 57 -7.61 -10.74 12.18
CA ALA A 57 -7.59 -10.42 10.76
C ALA A 57 -6.15 -10.53 10.19
N PRO A 58 -5.98 -10.78 8.89
CA PRO A 58 -4.68 -10.60 8.23
C PRO A 58 -4.22 -9.13 8.36
N LEU A 59 -2.90 -8.94 8.36
CA LEU A 59 -2.28 -7.63 8.53
C LEU A 59 -1.80 -7.04 7.21
N ALA A 60 -2.15 -5.79 6.94
CA ALA A 60 -1.55 -4.97 5.91
C ALA A 60 -0.77 -3.82 6.55
N VAL A 61 0.49 -3.64 6.16
CA VAL A 61 1.32 -2.52 6.62
C VAL A 61 1.68 -1.66 5.42
N ILE A 62 1.48 -0.34 5.51
CA ILE A 62 1.71 0.61 4.42
C ILE A 62 2.84 1.56 4.80
N SER A 63 3.88 1.61 3.94
CA SER A 63 5.02 2.52 4.01
C SER A 63 4.86 3.65 2.99
N HIS A 64 4.87 4.89 3.45
CA HIS A 64 4.68 6.07 2.60
C HIS A 64 5.95 6.47 1.84
N GLY A 65 5.81 7.25 0.75
CA GLY A 65 6.93 7.87 0.02
C GLY A 65 7.59 9.01 0.79
N ALA A 66 8.72 9.51 0.27
CA ALA A 66 9.44 10.65 0.83
C ALA A 66 8.50 11.85 1.07
N GLY A 67 8.57 12.44 2.26
CA GLY A 67 7.72 13.56 2.67
C GLY A 67 6.27 13.20 3.05
N GLY A 68 5.90 11.91 3.06
CA GLY A 68 4.59 11.45 3.48
C GLY A 68 4.40 11.39 5.01
N SER A 69 3.30 10.79 5.42
CA SER A 69 2.98 10.54 6.84
C SER A 69 1.95 9.41 6.95
N GLU A 70 1.68 8.97 8.18
CA GLU A 70 0.63 8.00 8.51
C GLU A 70 -0.79 8.45 8.10
N ASN A 71 -1.00 9.74 7.85
CA ASN A 71 -2.28 10.27 7.38
C ASN A 71 -2.48 10.17 5.85
N GLY A 72 -1.45 9.76 5.11
CA GLY A 72 -1.51 9.52 3.68
C GLY A 72 -2.16 8.17 3.33
N TYR A 73 -2.25 7.88 2.02
CA TYR A 73 -2.69 6.58 1.47
C TYR A 73 -4.06 6.10 1.94
N ARG A 74 -4.92 7.03 2.32
CA ARG A 74 -6.24 6.72 2.87
C ARG A 74 -7.06 5.79 1.97
N TYR A 75 -7.07 6.04 0.63
CA TYR A 75 -7.79 5.21 -0.33
C TYR A 75 -7.35 3.74 -0.26
N LEU A 76 -6.03 3.51 -0.11
CA LEU A 76 -5.43 2.19 -0.04
C LEU A 76 -5.73 1.52 1.30
N ALA A 77 -5.56 2.27 2.41
CA ALA A 77 -5.82 1.75 3.74
C ALA A 77 -7.29 1.35 3.94
N GLU A 78 -8.24 2.18 3.47
CA GLU A 78 -9.65 1.86 3.49
C GLU A 78 -10.00 0.67 2.58
N ALA A 79 -9.35 0.55 1.41
CA ALA A 79 -9.56 -0.58 0.53
C ALA A 79 -9.08 -1.90 1.18
N MET A 80 -7.90 -1.90 1.81
CA MET A 80 -7.40 -3.07 2.55
C MET A 80 -8.30 -3.42 3.72
N ALA A 81 -8.78 -2.44 4.49
CA ALA A 81 -9.73 -2.66 5.59
C ALA A 81 -11.04 -3.30 5.08
N ARG A 82 -11.59 -2.83 3.94
CA ARG A 82 -12.75 -3.44 3.29
C ARG A 82 -12.50 -4.88 2.79
N MET A 83 -11.26 -5.19 2.44
CA MET A 83 -10.84 -6.57 2.10
C MET A 83 -10.69 -7.47 3.34
N GLY A 84 -10.91 -6.95 4.55
CA GLY A 84 -10.85 -7.71 5.79
C GLY A 84 -9.47 -7.70 6.48
N TYR A 85 -8.56 -6.79 6.11
CA TYR A 85 -7.26 -6.63 6.76
C TYR A 85 -7.32 -5.62 7.89
N THR A 86 -6.69 -5.91 9.03
CA THR A 86 -6.20 -4.84 9.89
C THR A 86 -5.11 -4.11 9.14
N THR A 87 -5.26 -2.79 8.95
CA THR A 87 -4.33 -2.02 8.10
C THR A 87 -3.64 -0.94 8.90
N ILE A 88 -2.32 -0.91 8.84
CA ILE A 88 -1.46 0.06 9.52
C ILE A 88 -0.79 0.95 8.47
N VAL A 89 -1.01 2.26 8.52
CA VAL A 89 -0.17 3.22 7.80
C VAL A 89 0.89 3.74 8.78
N MET A 90 2.16 3.50 8.46
CA MET A 90 3.29 3.97 9.28
C MET A 90 3.65 5.41 8.95
N GLY A 91 4.03 6.18 9.97
CA GLY A 91 4.68 7.47 9.83
C GLY A 91 6.19 7.31 10.01
N HIS A 92 6.96 7.64 8.98
CA HIS A 92 8.42 7.64 9.01
C HIS A 92 8.90 9.08 9.28
N ARG A 93 9.23 9.40 10.53
CA ARG A 93 9.58 10.78 10.93
C ARG A 93 10.82 11.29 10.21
N GLU A 94 11.84 10.43 10.08
CA GLU A 94 13.16 10.73 9.51
C GLU A 94 13.14 10.91 7.97
N SER A 95 12.02 10.57 7.35
CA SER A 95 11.77 10.79 5.91
C SER A 95 10.41 11.42 5.63
N GLY A 96 9.81 12.06 6.65
CA GLY A 96 8.57 12.81 6.54
C GLY A 96 8.75 14.19 5.90
N LEU A 97 7.69 15.00 5.96
CA LEU A 97 7.65 16.29 5.28
C LEU A 97 8.74 17.27 5.77
N GLU A 98 9.10 17.24 7.04
CA GLU A 98 10.13 18.13 7.61
C GLU A 98 11.51 17.78 7.08
N ALA A 99 11.87 16.48 7.05
CA ALA A 99 13.13 16.00 6.49
C ALA A 99 13.21 16.35 5.00
N LEU A 100 12.16 16.06 4.21
CA LEU A 100 12.13 16.42 2.80
C LEU A 100 12.30 17.92 2.56
N ARG A 101 11.65 18.77 3.35
CA ARG A 101 11.81 20.23 3.25
C ARG A 101 13.20 20.69 3.63
N ALA A 102 13.85 20.05 4.60
CA ALA A 102 15.22 20.36 4.98
C ALA A 102 16.18 20.09 3.82
N ASP A 103 16.10 18.91 3.21
CA ASP A 103 16.93 18.54 2.07
C ASP A 103 16.66 19.40 0.84
N MET A 104 15.38 19.70 0.55
CA MET A 104 15.04 20.60 -0.55
C MET A 104 15.57 22.03 -0.35
N ARG A 105 15.63 22.53 0.89
CA ARG A 105 16.27 23.83 1.18
C ARG A 105 17.78 23.77 0.99
N GLN A 106 18.40 22.66 1.34
CA GLN A 106 19.87 22.49 1.27
C GLN A 106 20.35 22.25 -0.16
N TYR A 107 19.65 21.40 -0.92
CA TYR A 107 20.13 20.88 -2.21
C TYR A 107 19.30 21.33 -3.42
N GLY A 108 18.16 21.98 -3.20
CA GLY A 108 17.16 22.26 -4.25
C GLY A 108 16.15 21.11 -4.42
N LEU A 109 15.08 21.36 -5.18
CA LEU A 109 13.89 20.51 -5.23
C LEU A 109 14.21 19.04 -5.55
N MET A 110 14.71 18.76 -6.73
CA MET A 110 14.93 17.36 -7.17
C MET A 110 16.16 16.72 -6.53
N ALA A 111 17.21 17.51 -6.26
CA ALA A 111 18.40 17.01 -5.58
C ALA A 111 18.10 16.68 -4.11
N GLY A 112 17.24 17.45 -3.43
CA GLY A 112 16.80 17.18 -2.07
C GLY A 112 15.93 15.92 -1.98
N VAL A 113 15.00 15.71 -2.92
CA VAL A 113 14.26 14.45 -3.00
C VAL A 113 15.21 13.26 -3.15
N ARG A 114 16.19 13.37 -4.07
CA ARG A 114 17.16 12.28 -4.28
C ARG A 114 18.07 12.07 -3.07
N ALA A 115 18.47 13.13 -2.36
CA ALA A 115 19.28 13.04 -1.15
C ALA A 115 18.55 12.27 -0.06
N LEU A 116 17.28 12.60 0.20
CA LEU A 116 16.46 11.90 1.18
C LEU A 116 16.25 10.43 0.83
N VAL A 117 15.93 10.14 -0.45
CA VAL A 117 15.70 8.79 -0.94
C VAL A 117 16.96 7.92 -0.84
N ALA A 118 18.14 8.51 -1.01
CA ALA A 118 19.42 7.82 -0.91
C ALA A 118 20.04 7.86 0.51
N ASP A 119 19.36 8.43 1.50
CA ASP A 119 19.88 8.52 2.87
C ASP A 119 19.79 7.16 3.57
N PRO A 120 20.95 6.52 3.88
CA PRO A 120 20.97 5.22 4.54
C PRO A 120 20.37 5.26 5.95
N THR A 121 20.46 6.41 6.64
CA THR A 121 19.88 6.57 7.99
C THR A 121 18.36 6.58 7.92
N ALA A 122 17.81 7.37 7.00
CA ALA A 122 16.36 7.42 6.80
C ALA A 122 15.78 6.05 6.40
N GLU A 123 16.46 5.29 5.53
CA GLU A 123 16.02 3.94 5.16
C GLU A 123 16.18 2.93 6.31
N ALA A 124 17.26 2.99 7.10
CA ALA A 124 17.44 2.15 8.28
C ALA A 124 16.33 2.41 9.31
N ASP A 125 15.97 3.67 9.54
CA ASP A 125 14.91 4.07 10.45
C ASP A 125 13.53 3.55 9.99
N ARG A 126 13.26 3.54 8.68
CA ARG A 126 12.05 2.93 8.11
C ARG A 126 11.94 1.43 8.44
N LEU A 127 13.06 0.70 8.39
CA LEU A 127 13.08 -0.71 8.76
C LEU A 127 12.82 -0.92 10.27
N LEU A 128 13.26 0.03 11.13
CA LEU A 128 12.92 0.04 12.57
C LEU A 128 11.44 0.36 12.79
N ASP A 129 10.85 1.25 12.00
CA ASP A 129 9.42 1.56 12.02
C ASP A 129 8.57 0.34 11.64
N VAL A 130 8.97 -0.40 10.60
CA VAL A 130 8.34 -1.69 10.26
C VAL A 130 8.38 -2.64 11.47
N GLY A 131 9.53 -2.72 12.14
CA GLY A 131 9.67 -3.52 13.36
C GLY A 131 8.75 -3.06 14.49
N ALA A 132 8.53 -1.76 14.67
CA ALA A 132 7.62 -1.20 15.66
C ALA A 132 6.16 -1.56 15.35
N ALA A 133 5.73 -1.39 14.09
CA ALA A 133 4.39 -1.76 13.64
C ALA A 133 4.09 -3.25 13.88
N LEU A 134 5.03 -4.14 13.54
CA LEU A 134 4.88 -5.58 13.75
C LEU A 134 4.83 -5.98 15.23
N ARG A 135 5.62 -5.32 16.10
CA ARG A 135 5.55 -5.56 17.54
C ARG A 135 4.23 -5.10 18.14
N TRP A 136 3.74 -3.94 17.71
CA TRP A 136 2.43 -3.47 18.14
C TRP A 136 1.32 -4.46 17.73
N ASP A 137 1.29 -4.88 16.48
CA ASP A 137 0.32 -5.86 15.98
C ASP A 137 0.40 -7.18 16.76
N ALA A 138 1.61 -7.71 16.97
CA ALA A 138 1.82 -8.94 17.74
C ALA A 138 1.32 -8.86 19.19
N SER A 139 1.23 -7.64 19.77
CA SER A 139 0.65 -7.42 21.10
C SER A 139 -0.88 -7.46 21.09
N GLN A 140 -1.52 -7.31 19.92
CA GLN A 140 -2.97 -7.38 19.77
C GLN A 140 -3.41 -8.82 19.52
N CYS A 141 -2.85 -9.42 18.49
CA CYS A 141 -3.11 -10.81 18.15
C CYS A 141 -2.09 -11.33 17.10
N LYS A 142 -2.14 -12.61 16.75
CA LYS A 142 -1.29 -13.21 15.72
C LYS A 142 -2.06 -13.30 14.40
N PRO A 143 -1.78 -12.43 13.40
CA PRO A 143 -2.46 -12.48 12.12
C PRO A 143 -2.12 -13.79 11.37
N PRO A 144 -3.05 -14.32 10.56
CA PRO A 144 -2.80 -15.53 9.74
C PRO A 144 -1.72 -15.28 8.68
N PHE A 145 -1.64 -14.08 8.12
CA PHE A 145 -0.58 -13.66 7.22
C PHE A 145 -0.41 -12.13 7.22
N ARG A 146 0.73 -11.67 6.68
CA ARG A 146 1.11 -10.26 6.63
C ARG A 146 1.51 -9.84 5.23
N VAL A 147 1.06 -8.67 4.80
CA VAL A 147 1.49 -8.04 3.55
C VAL A 147 2.09 -6.65 3.83
N LEU A 148 3.25 -6.36 3.21
CA LEU A 148 3.84 -5.03 3.23
C LEU A 148 3.59 -4.33 1.89
N LEU A 149 2.99 -3.14 1.96
CA LEU A 149 2.76 -2.28 0.81
C LEU A 149 3.60 -1.01 0.95
N GLY A 150 4.08 -0.47 -0.15
CA GLY A 150 4.82 0.79 -0.10
C GLY A 150 4.82 1.52 -1.43
N HIS A 151 4.94 2.84 -1.37
CA HIS A 151 4.98 3.71 -2.54
C HIS A 151 6.28 4.53 -2.55
N SER A 152 6.90 4.67 -3.73
CA SER A 152 8.12 5.49 -3.90
C SER A 152 9.21 5.00 -2.93
N MET A 153 9.78 5.88 -2.09
CA MET A 153 10.70 5.50 -1.01
C MET A 153 10.12 4.39 -0.09
N GLY A 154 8.79 4.33 0.09
CA GLY A 154 8.15 3.20 0.77
C GLY A 154 8.20 1.90 -0.03
N ALA A 155 8.22 1.96 -1.37
CA ALA A 155 8.44 0.78 -2.19
C ALA A 155 9.89 0.28 -2.10
N GLU A 156 10.86 1.19 -1.86
CA GLU A 156 12.25 0.81 -1.55
C GLU A 156 12.32 0.06 -0.23
N THR A 157 11.64 0.56 0.81
CA THR A 157 11.48 -0.16 2.09
C THR A 157 10.89 -1.57 1.87
N VAL A 158 9.86 -1.71 1.00
CA VAL A 158 9.29 -3.01 0.62
C VAL A 158 10.33 -3.92 -0.03
N MET A 159 11.11 -3.40 -0.98
CA MET A 159 12.14 -4.17 -1.67
C MET A 159 13.27 -4.61 -0.73
N LEU A 160 13.71 -3.72 0.17
CA LEU A 160 14.72 -4.04 1.19
C LEU A 160 14.22 -5.13 2.15
N GLU A 161 12.99 -5.05 2.63
CA GLU A 161 12.36 -6.08 3.46
C GLU A 161 12.21 -7.42 2.73
N ALA A 162 12.00 -7.38 1.43
CA ALA A 162 11.89 -8.58 0.59
C ALA A 162 13.26 -9.21 0.28
N GLY A 163 14.38 -8.52 0.56
CA GLY A 163 15.73 -9.03 0.38
C GLY A 163 16.50 -8.45 -0.81
N ALA A 164 16.08 -7.31 -1.35
CA ALA A 164 16.86 -6.60 -2.39
C ALA A 164 18.23 -6.18 -1.86
N LYS A 165 19.26 -6.30 -2.70
CA LYS A 165 20.59 -5.69 -2.42
C LYS A 165 20.47 -4.17 -2.52
N ASN A 166 21.34 -3.44 -1.81
CA ASN A 166 21.41 -1.98 -1.92
C ASN A 166 22.87 -1.49 -1.97
N ILE A 167 23.05 -0.27 -2.51
CA ILE A 167 24.36 0.39 -2.62
C ILE A 167 24.55 1.49 -1.58
N ILE A 168 23.53 1.76 -0.76
CA ILE A 168 23.58 2.80 0.28
C ILE A 168 24.08 2.27 1.63
N GLY A 169 24.36 0.97 1.74
CA GLY A 169 24.94 0.36 2.94
C GLY A 169 23.94 0.06 4.06
N VAL A 170 22.64 0.05 3.76
CA VAL A 170 21.61 -0.33 4.75
C VAL A 170 21.65 -1.83 4.97
N THR A 171 21.71 -2.23 6.24
CA THR A 171 21.52 -3.63 6.63
C THR A 171 20.03 -3.92 6.72
N ALA A 172 19.49 -4.57 5.70
CA ALA A 172 18.15 -5.10 5.75
C ALA A 172 18.04 -6.19 6.84
N PRO A 173 16.84 -6.47 7.35
CA PRO A 173 16.65 -7.61 8.24
C PRO A 173 17.24 -8.86 7.60
N PRO A 174 17.90 -9.77 8.38
CA PRO A 174 18.51 -10.95 7.81
C PRO A 174 17.53 -11.69 6.89
N ALA A 175 18.00 -12.05 5.69
CA ALA A 175 17.25 -12.90 4.79
C ALA A 175 16.80 -14.14 5.57
N GLY A 176 15.49 -14.38 5.63
CA GLY A 176 14.91 -15.47 6.43
C GLY A 176 14.14 -15.03 7.68
N GLN A 177 14.16 -13.77 8.08
CA GLN A 177 13.22 -13.28 9.11
C GLN A 177 11.78 -13.17 8.59
N ASN A 178 11.43 -13.74 7.47
CA ASN A 178 10.08 -13.90 6.92
C ASN A 178 9.00 -13.03 7.63
N ARG A 179 9.26 -11.71 7.72
CA ARG A 179 8.37 -10.81 8.45
C ARG A 179 7.04 -10.62 7.76
N PHE A 180 7.04 -10.79 6.43
CA PHE A 180 5.86 -10.70 5.57
C PHE A 180 5.77 -11.90 4.64
N ASP A 181 4.53 -12.23 4.27
CA ASP A 181 4.23 -13.35 3.38
C ASP A 181 4.13 -12.91 1.93
N ALA A 182 3.71 -11.67 1.68
CA ALA A 182 3.63 -11.05 0.36
C ALA A 182 4.01 -9.56 0.40
N TYR A 183 4.37 -9.02 -0.76
CA TYR A 183 4.84 -7.65 -0.93
C TYR A 183 4.13 -6.93 -2.08
N VAL A 184 3.89 -5.63 -1.92
CA VAL A 184 3.31 -4.75 -2.95
C VAL A 184 4.16 -3.48 -3.06
N ALA A 185 4.86 -3.31 -4.18
CA ALA A 185 5.68 -2.13 -4.47
C ALA A 185 4.96 -1.24 -5.50
N LEU A 186 4.54 -0.07 -5.07
CA LEU A 186 3.88 0.93 -5.91
C LEU A 186 4.92 1.96 -6.36
N SER A 187 5.17 2.04 -7.66
CA SER A 187 6.11 3.00 -8.22
C SER A 187 7.53 2.90 -7.61
N PRO A 188 8.16 1.69 -7.58
CA PRO A 188 9.50 1.52 -7.04
C PRO A 188 10.54 2.21 -7.92
N GLU A 189 11.68 2.62 -7.35
CA GLU A 189 12.83 3.08 -8.13
C GLU A 189 13.54 1.90 -8.83
N GLY A 190 14.11 2.20 -9.99
CA GLY A 190 15.06 1.33 -10.66
C GLY A 190 16.47 1.45 -10.08
N PRO A 191 17.48 0.91 -10.78
CA PRO A 191 18.86 0.92 -10.29
C PRO A 191 19.50 2.32 -10.29
N GLY A 192 20.53 2.49 -9.45
CA GLY A 192 21.45 3.63 -9.47
C GLY A 192 21.13 4.78 -8.52
N VAL A 193 20.13 4.64 -7.63
CA VAL A 193 19.89 5.53 -6.48
C VAL A 193 20.07 4.73 -5.19
N VAL A 194 19.24 3.75 -4.91
CA VAL A 194 19.32 2.86 -3.74
C VAL A 194 19.84 1.48 -4.14
N PHE A 195 19.50 1.01 -5.32
CA PHE A 195 19.71 -0.35 -5.77
C PHE A 195 20.81 -0.46 -6.84
N PRO A 196 21.64 -1.53 -6.83
CA PRO A 196 22.50 -1.90 -7.96
C PRO A 196 21.65 -2.52 -9.10
N ASP A 197 22.27 -2.79 -10.25
CA ASP A 197 21.60 -3.35 -11.42
C ASP A 197 21.06 -4.78 -11.18
N ASP A 198 21.69 -5.55 -10.27
CA ASP A 198 21.37 -6.94 -9.93
C ASP A 198 20.70 -7.05 -8.53
N ALA A 199 19.87 -6.11 -8.15
CA ALA A 199 19.38 -5.98 -6.80
C ALA A 199 18.34 -7.04 -6.41
N TRP A 200 17.47 -7.44 -7.33
CA TRP A 200 16.20 -8.11 -7.00
C TRP A 200 16.23 -9.62 -7.21
N GLY A 201 17.29 -10.18 -7.78
CA GLY A 201 17.42 -11.61 -8.07
C GLY A 201 17.34 -12.53 -6.84
N GLY A 202 17.49 -11.98 -5.63
CA GLY A 202 17.33 -12.71 -4.36
C GLY A 202 15.90 -12.72 -3.80
N ILE A 203 14.94 -12.03 -4.41
CA ILE A 203 13.57 -11.93 -3.91
C ILE A 203 12.74 -13.12 -4.40
N HIS A 204 12.43 -14.02 -3.48
CA HIS A 204 11.67 -15.25 -3.76
C HIS A 204 10.24 -15.24 -3.22
N LYS A 205 9.81 -14.13 -2.66
CA LYS A 205 8.47 -13.96 -2.10
C LYS A 205 7.46 -13.51 -3.15
N PRO A 206 6.16 -13.78 -2.95
CA PRO A 206 5.10 -13.18 -3.72
C PRO A 206 5.23 -11.66 -3.76
N MET A 207 5.24 -11.08 -4.95
CA MET A 207 5.43 -9.64 -5.13
C MET A 207 4.59 -9.09 -6.28
N LEU A 208 3.83 -8.05 -5.99
CA LEU A 208 3.17 -7.22 -6.99
C LEU A 208 3.94 -5.91 -7.14
N ILE A 209 4.35 -5.58 -8.36
CA ILE A 209 4.91 -4.27 -8.72
C ILE A 209 3.90 -3.52 -9.58
N LEU A 210 3.55 -2.29 -9.22
CA LEU A 210 2.70 -1.41 -10.01
C LEU A 210 3.42 -0.10 -10.35
N THR A 211 3.33 0.31 -11.61
CA THR A 211 3.80 1.61 -12.10
C THR A 211 2.85 2.16 -13.15
N GLY A 212 3.17 3.30 -13.75
CA GLY A 212 2.35 3.96 -14.75
C GLY A 212 3.14 4.37 -16.00
N THR A 213 2.45 4.52 -17.12
CA THR A 213 3.09 4.97 -18.38
C THR A 213 3.62 6.41 -18.32
N ARG A 214 3.24 7.19 -17.28
CA ARG A 214 3.71 8.57 -17.03
C ARG A 214 4.40 8.72 -15.67
N ASP A 215 4.85 7.62 -15.08
CA ASP A 215 5.48 7.54 -13.77
C ASP A 215 7.00 7.68 -13.89
N GLN A 216 7.48 8.93 -13.94
CA GLN A 216 8.90 9.24 -14.07
C GLN A 216 9.71 8.77 -12.87
N SER A 217 10.85 8.14 -13.10
CA SER A 217 11.84 7.76 -12.10
C SER A 217 12.78 8.93 -11.78
N LEU A 218 13.48 8.86 -10.65
CA LEU A 218 14.53 9.83 -10.29
C LEU A 218 15.75 9.76 -11.22
N LYS A 219 15.95 8.64 -11.90
CA LYS A 219 17.10 8.39 -12.79
C LYS A 219 16.68 7.73 -14.10
N GLY A 220 15.63 8.19 -14.73
CA GLY A 220 15.16 7.64 -16.00
C GLY A 220 13.71 7.94 -16.29
N GLY A 221 13.19 7.33 -17.35
CA GLY A 221 11.77 7.37 -17.70
C GLY A 221 10.94 6.35 -16.92
N PRO A 222 9.66 6.20 -17.27
CA PRO A 222 8.77 5.21 -16.63
C PRO A 222 9.26 3.76 -16.78
N GLU A 223 10.05 3.45 -17.80
CA GLU A 223 10.62 2.12 -18.04
C GLU A 223 11.60 1.72 -16.92
N ALA A 224 12.30 2.67 -16.31
CA ALA A 224 13.22 2.38 -15.22
C ALA A 224 12.51 1.72 -14.02
N ARG A 225 11.24 2.03 -13.79
CA ARG A 225 10.42 1.45 -12.73
C ARG A 225 9.99 0.00 -12.98
N GLN A 226 10.23 -0.50 -14.19
CA GLN A 226 9.94 -1.89 -14.57
C GLN A 226 11.17 -2.80 -14.39
N ILE A 227 12.36 -2.23 -14.29
CA ILE A 227 13.61 -3.00 -14.15
C ILE A 227 13.58 -3.94 -12.93
N PRO A 228 13.09 -3.54 -11.74
CA PRO A 228 12.99 -4.45 -10.60
C PRO A 228 12.27 -5.76 -10.93
N TRP A 229 11.15 -5.69 -11.66
CA TRP A 229 10.41 -6.89 -12.04
C TRP A 229 11.19 -7.79 -13.01
N HIS A 230 11.91 -7.20 -13.96
CA HIS A 230 12.71 -7.98 -14.92
C HIS A 230 13.80 -8.80 -14.24
N ASP A 231 14.40 -8.28 -13.15
CA ASP A 231 15.44 -8.94 -12.36
C ASP A 231 14.90 -9.95 -11.32
N LEU A 232 13.61 -9.93 -11.01
CA LEU A 232 13.00 -10.95 -10.14
C LEU A 232 13.19 -12.35 -10.73
N PRO A 233 13.47 -13.39 -9.92
CA PRO A 233 13.92 -14.71 -10.41
C PRO A 233 12.88 -15.50 -11.20
N GLY A 234 11.59 -15.20 -11.09
CA GLY A 234 10.55 -15.83 -11.90
C GLY A 234 10.40 -17.33 -11.73
N SER A 235 10.60 -17.87 -10.56
CA SER A 235 10.43 -19.30 -10.28
C SER A 235 8.95 -19.69 -10.20
N LYS A 236 8.60 -20.89 -10.72
CA LYS A 236 7.23 -21.40 -10.62
C LYS A 236 6.72 -21.38 -9.18
N GLY A 237 5.53 -20.81 -8.98
CA GLY A 237 4.86 -20.75 -7.67
C GLY A 237 5.26 -19.56 -6.79
N GLN A 238 6.12 -18.66 -7.26
CA GLN A 238 6.50 -17.47 -6.47
C GLN A 238 5.50 -16.32 -6.55
N CYS A 239 4.55 -16.35 -7.47
CA CYS A 239 3.50 -15.34 -7.63
C CYS A 239 4.07 -13.92 -7.74
N GLN A 240 4.77 -13.64 -8.84
CA GLN A 240 5.34 -12.33 -9.11
C GLN A 240 4.61 -11.66 -10.27
N TRP A 241 3.98 -10.52 -10.00
CA TRP A 241 3.20 -9.77 -10.99
C TRP A 241 3.76 -8.37 -11.21
N MET A 242 3.62 -7.90 -12.44
CA MET A 242 3.91 -6.53 -12.85
C MET A 242 2.70 -5.93 -13.54
N GLY A 243 2.27 -4.74 -13.08
CA GLY A 243 1.21 -3.96 -13.70
C GLY A 243 1.69 -2.57 -14.12
N VAL A 244 1.40 -2.20 -15.38
CA VAL A 244 1.64 -0.85 -15.91
C VAL A 244 0.29 -0.19 -16.19
N ILE A 245 -0.06 0.86 -15.42
CA ILE A 245 -1.34 1.56 -15.52
C ILE A 245 -1.21 2.69 -16.52
N ASP A 246 -2.08 2.70 -17.53
CA ASP A 246 -2.07 3.70 -18.58
C ASP A 246 -2.35 5.11 -18.04
N GLY A 247 -1.51 6.08 -18.40
CA GLY A 247 -1.58 7.48 -17.98
C GLY A 247 -1.36 7.74 -16.49
N ALA A 248 -1.07 6.73 -15.66
CA ALA A 248 -0.77 6.95 -14.26
C ALA A 248 0.59 7.63 -14.08
N THR A 249 0.62 8.59 -13.15
CA THR A 249 1.81 9.33 -12.73
C THR A 249 2.25 8.87 -11.35
N HIS A 250 3.49 9.23 -10.94
CA HIS A 250 4.03 8.94 -9.63
C HIS A 250 3.06 9.27 -8.47
N MET A 251 2.50 10.47 -8.49
CA MET A 251 1.64 10.96 -7.40
C MET A 251 0.27 10.27 -7.33
N ASN A 252 -0.20 9.63 -8.41
CA ASN A 252 -1.47 8.93 -8.37
C ASN A 252 -1.45 7.72 -7.42
N PHE A 253 -0.30 7.06 -7.27
CA PHE A 253 -0.13 5.97 -6.30
C PHE A 253 -0.16 6.42 -4.85
N ALA A 254 0.15 7.71 -4.59
CA ALA A 254 -0.02 8.32 -3.27
C ALA A 254 -1.47 8.81 -3.01
N GLY A 255 -2.40 8.59 -3.94
CA GLY A 255 -3.76 9.14 -3.85
C GLY A 255 -3.83 10.64 -4.14
N ASN A 256 -2.88 11.16 -4.93
CA ASN A 256 -2.77 12.58 -5.25
C ASN A 256 -2.63 12.83 -6.76
N GLY A 257 -2.80 14.08 -7.15
CA GLY A 257 -2.63 14.52 -8.53
C GLY A 257 -3.85 14.27 -9.42
N VAL A 258 -3.77 14.79 -10.62
CA VAL A 258 -4.85 14.70 -11.63
C VAL A 258 -4.97 13.26 -12.11
N GLY A 259 -6.19 12.75 -12.21
CA GLY A 259 -6.51 11.40 -12.69
C GLY A 259 -6.41 10.30 -11.63
N LYS A 260 -6.18 10.64 -10.36
CA LYS A 260 -6.13 9.69 -9.25
C LYS A 260 -7.44 8.87 -9.14
N GLU A 261 -8.59 9.48 -9.36
CA GLU A 261 -9.91 8.86 -9.29
C GLU A 261 -10.07 7.68 -10.27
N ARG A 262 -9.31 7.70 -11.36
CA ARG A 262 -9.24 6.59 -12.33
C ARG A 262 -8.20 5.55 -11.92
N VAL A 263 -7.09 5.97 -11.31
CA VAL A 263 -5.96 5.09 -10.96
C VAL A 263 -6.22 4.32 -9.67
N GLU A 264 -6.76 4.96 -8.64
CA GLU A 264 -7.03 4.33 -7.33
C GLU A 264 -7.85 3.02 -7.41
N PRO A 265 -8.99 2.96 -8.16
CA PRO A 265 -9.72 1.71 -8.32
C PRO A 265 -8.92 0.61 -9.02
N ILE A 266 -8.09 0.96 -10.02
CA ILE A 266 -7.25 0.01 -10.72
C ILE A 266 -6.20 -0.57 -9.75
N VAL A 267 -5.53 0.28 -8.98
CA VAL A 267 -4.54 -0.14 -7.96
C VAL A 267 -5.18 -1.09 -6.96
N THR A 268 -6.30 -0.69 -6.34
CA THR A 268 -6.93 -1.49 -5.28
C THR A 268 -7.52 -2.81 -5.79
N THR A 269 -8.09 -2.81 -7.01
CA THR A 269 -8.59 -4.04 -7.63
C THR A 269 -7.43 -4.99 -7.96
N THR A 270 -6.34 -4.48 -8.55
CA THR A 270 -5.18 -5.32 -8.89
C THR A 270 -4.52 -5.92 -7.64
N ILE A 271 -4.41 -5.15 -6.54
CA ILE A 271 -3.92 -5.67 -5.26
C ILE A 271 -4.83 -6.78 -4.74
N LYS A 272 -6.15 -6.58 -4.77
CA LYS A 272 -7.13 -7.59 -4.37
C LYS A 272 -6.99 -8.88 -5.18
N ASP A 273 -6.89 -8.77 -6.50
CA ASP A 273 -6.78 -9.90 -7.40
C ASP A 273 -5.45 -10.67 -7.17
N PHE A 274 -4.35 -9.93 -6.96
CA PHE A 274 -3.06 -10.51 -6.62
C PHE A 274 -3.10 -11.29 -5.31
N LEU A 275 -3.59 -10.67 -4.23
CA LEU A 275 -3.66 -11.31 -2.91
C LEU A 275 -4.58 -12.53 -2.90
N ASN A 276 -5.74 -12.45 -3.56
CA ASN A 276 -6.64 -13.59 -3.71
C ASN A 276 -6.01 -14.72 -4.52
N SER A 277 -5.30 -14.39 -5.63
CA SER A 277 -4.65 -15.37 -6.50
C SER A 277 -3.48 -16.06 -5.79
N TRP A 278 -2.75 -15.32 -4.95
CA TRP A 278 -1.68 -15.87 -4.14
C TRP A 278 -2.22 -16.76 -3.01
N ASP A 279 -3.21 -16.29 -2.23
CA ASP A 279 -3.76 -17.00 -1.08
C ASP A 279 -4.39 -18.35 -1.47
N ASN A 280 -5.03 -18.43 -2.63
CA ASN A 280 -5.57 -19.68 -3.16
C ASN A 280 -4.54 -20.56 -3.90
N GLY A 281 -3.27 -20.14 -3.96
CA GLY A 281 -2.16 -20.86 -4.59
C GLY A 281 -2.21 -20.91 -6.13
N ALA A 282 -3.13 -20.20 -6.76
CA ALA A 282 -3.31 -20.22 -8.21
C ALA A 282 -2.24 -19.39 -8.95
N CYS A 283 -1.86 -18.26 -8.42
CA CYS A 283 -0.95 -17.25 -9.03
C CYS A 283 -1.32 -16.89 -10.48
N ALA A 284 -2.58 -17.07 -10.84
CA ALA A 284 -3.08 -16.81 -12.19
C ALA A 284 -3.43 -15.32 -12.34
N LEU A 285 -2.97 -14.71 -13.42
CA LEU A 285 -3.37 -13.35 -13.78
C LEU A 285 -4.89 -13.28 -14.00
N PRO A 286 -5.53 -12.18 -13.59
CA PRO A 286 -6.95 -11.96 -13.89
C PRO A 286 -7.14 -11.75 -15.41
N GLN A 287 -8.38 -11.79 -15.85
CA GLN A 287 -8.70 -11.42 -17.22
C GLN A 287 -8.24 -9.99 -17.53
N PRO A 288 -7.81 -9.69 -18.76
CA PRO A 288 -7.35 -8.37 -19.14
C PRO A 288 -8.36 -7.27 -18.75
N THR A 289 -7.89 -6.29 -18.01
CA THR A 289 -8.70 -5.15 -17.54
C THR A 289 -8.30 -3.89 -18.29
N ARG A 290 -9.28 -3.06 -18.66
CA ARG A 290 -9.00 -1.80 -19.34
C ARG A 290 -8.17 -0.86 -18.46
N GLY A 291 -7.14 -0.26 -19.06
CA GLY A 291 -6.30 0.76 -18.40
C GLY A 291 -5.11 0.21 -17.61
N ILE A 292 -4.88 -1.10 -17.63
CA ILE A 292 -3.68 -1.72 -17.06
C ILE A 292 -3.21 -2.88 -17.95
N SER A 293 -1.90 -3.01 -18.11
CA SER A 293 -1.24 -4.18 -18.68
C SER A 293 -0.62 -4.98 -17.55
N LEU A 294 -0.95 -6.26 -17.43
CA LEU A 294 -0.44 -7.17 -16.40
C LEU A 294 0.45 -8.25 -17.01
N GLN A 295 1.53 -8.58 -16.30
CA GLN A 295 2.45 -9.67 -16.60
C GLN A 295 2.70 -10.46 -15.31
N GLY A 296 2.99 -11.76 -15.44
CA GLY A 296 3.30 -12.65 -14.31
C GLY A 296 4.44 -13.60 -14.62
N LYS A 297 5.12 -14.01 -13.57
CA LYS A 297 6.17 -15.05 -13.59
C LYS A 297 5.81 -16.18 -12.65
#